data_730ad1277ffe3c5f71d6a64bb3e1e3e4
#
_entry.id   730ad1277ffe3c5f71d6a64bb3e1e3e4
#
_cell.length_a   1.000
_cell.length_b   1.000
_cell.length_c   1.000
_cell.angle_alpha   90.00
_cell.angle_beta   90.00
_cell.angle_gamma   90.00
#
_symmetry.space_group_name_H-M   'P 1'
#
loop_
_entity.id
_entity.type
_entity.pdbx_description
1 polymer ?
#
loop_
_entity_poly.entity_id
_entity_poly.type
_entity_poly.pdbx_seq_one_letter_code
_entity_poly.pdbx_strand_id
1 'polypeptide(L)'
;MLLYNSATRRRDEFVPNEAGKVSMYTCGPTVYHYAHIGNLRSYIMEDVLEKYFRYAGYDVTRVMNITDVGHLSSDADTGEDKMLKGAKREKKTVMEIAKYYTDAFFADCAKLNIKTPDVVAPATSCIDEFIKVIEGLLDKGYAYEAGGNIYFDTSKLKQYYIFNDFKEEDLEVGVREGVEEDGNKRNKADFVLWFTKSKFDDQELKWDSPWGIGYPGWHIECSCISMKYLGESLDIHCGGIDNAFPHHTNEIAQSEAYIGHKWCNYWFHVHHLNTSSGKMSKSSGEFLTVSLLESKGYDPLVYRLFCLQSHYRKSLVFSYENLDNAVIAYNKMITRVLSLLKEEQGEMDTAAFDELKAKFCAALDNDLNTSLAVTAVYDVLKAKTTPATKLALLDDFDRVLGLDIVGAAKKQLDAEKKAAEEAASDPFIREIEDMIAQRAAAKKAKDYALADQIRQALTDKGVTLIDTPQGTKYTVN
;
A
#
# COMPACT_ATOMS: atom_id res chain seq x y z
N MET A 1 9.32 -10.40 17.66
CA MET A 1 8.50 -9.24 17.23
C MET A 1 7.27 -9.11 18.11
N LEU A 2 7.00 -7.92 18.66
CA LEU A 2 5.73 -7.60 19.30
C LEU A 2 4.80 -7.02 18.22
N LEU A 3 3.56 -7.46 18.17
CA LEU A 3 2.56 -6.95 17.21
C LEU A 3 1.26 -6.67 17.94
N TYR A 4 0.63 -5.52 17.68
CA TYR A 4 -0.67 -5.22 18.25
C TYR A 4 -1.73 -6.09 17.59
N ASN A 5 -2.44 -6.83 18.41
CA ASN A 5 -3.54 -7.68 17.99
C ASN A 5 -4.86 -7.02 18.36
N SER A 6 -5.65 -6.65 17.36
CA SER A 6 -6.93 -5.95 17.59
C SER A 6 -7.94 -6.81 18.36
N ALA A 7 -7.86 -8.13 18.26
CA ALA A 7 -8.77 -9.02 18.99
C ALA A 7 -8.48 -9.06 20.49
N THR A 8 -7.21 -9.02 20.87
CA THR A 8 -6.78 -8.98 22.29
C THR A 8 -6.62 -7.56 22.81
N ARG A 9 -6.53 -6.56 21.92
CA ARG A 9 -6.24 -5.14 22.21
C ARG A 9 -4.92 -4.93 22.93
N ARG A 10 -3.95 -5.83 22.71
CA ARG A 10 -2.62 -5.79 23.32
C ARG A 10 -1.55 -5.97 22.26
N ARG A 11 -0.34 -5.63 22.62
CA ARG A 11 0.85 -6.03 21.85
C ARG A 11 1.27 -7.40 22.35
N ASP A 12 1.05 -8.40 21.54
CA ASP A 12 1.38 -9.79 21.83
C ASP A 12 2.67 -10.16 21.07
N GLU A 13 3.45 -11.09 21.61
CA GLU A 13 4.57 -11.66 20.88
C GLU A 13 4.05 -12.48 19.70
N PHE A 14 4.56 -12.20 18.51
CA PHE A 14 4.15 -12.94 17.33
C PHE A 14 4.77 -14.34 17.34
N VAL A 15 3.90 -15.33 17.37
CA VAL A 15 4.25 -16.74 17.30
C VAL A 15 3.42 -17.38 16.18
N PRO A 16 4.04 -17.84 15.08
CA PRO A 16 3.32 -18.47 13.99
C PRO A 16 2.82 -19.87 14.36
N ASN A 17 1.80 -20.36 13.66
CA ASN A 17 1.27 -21.72 13.83
C ASN A 17 2.31 -22.79 13.49
N GLU A 18 3.13 -22.55 12.48
CA GLU A 18 4.24 -23.41 12.05
C GLU A 18 5.56 -22.65 12.14
N ALA A 19 6.53 -23.20 12.85
CA ALA A 19 7.83 -22.54 13.04
C ALA A 19 8.48 -22.17 11.69
N GLY A 20 8.89 -20.92 11.55
CA GLY A 20 9.53 -20.40 10.34
C GLY A 20 8.58 -20.08 9.18
N LYS A 21 7.28 -20.34 9.27
CA LYS A 21 6.29 -20.00 8.25
C LYS A 21 5.26 -19.01 8.78
N VAL A 22 4.70 -18.21 7.88
CA VAL A 22 3.61 -17.27 8.20
C VAL A 22 2.54 -17.35 7.12
N SER A 23 1.32 -17.70 7.54
CA SER A 23 0.11 -17.60 6.72
C SER A 23 -0.52 -16.22 6.92
N MET A 24 -0.61 -15.43 5.82
CA MET A 24 -1.10 -14.06 5.85
C MET A 24 -2.25 -13.89 4.86
N TYR A 25 -3.38 -13.41 5.34
CA TYR A 25 -4.51 -13.05 4.50
C TYR A 25 -4.74 -11.54 4.52
N THR A 26 -5.01 -10.96 3.36
CA THR A 26 -5.30 -9.54 3.21
C THR A 26 -6.60 -9.36 2.43
N CYS A 27 -7.56 -8.62 2.98
CA CYS A 27 -8.79 -8.28 2.27
C CYS A 27 -8.46 -7.48 1.03
N GLY A 28 -8.87 -7.99 -0.13
CA GLY A 28 -8.66 -7.35 -1.42
C GLY A 28 -9.68 -6.25 -1.74
N PRO A 29 -9.50 -5.56 -2.87
CA PRO A 29 -10.41 -4.50 -3.29
C PRO A 29 -11.70 -5.04 -3.89
N THR A 30 -12.79 -4.29 -3.74
CA THR A 30 -13.98 -4.43 -4.59
C THR A 30 -13.74 -3.66 -5.89
N VAL A 31 -13.66 -4.37 -7.00
CA VAL A 31 -13.13 -3.87 -8.29
C VAL A 31 -14.19 -3.26 -9.21
N TYR A 32 -14.88 -2.23 -8.74
CA TYR A 32 -15.86 -1.46 -9.52
C TYR A 32 -15.42 -0.01 -9.79
N HIS A 33 -14.29 0.40 -9.22
CA HIS A 33 -13.69 1.72 -9.35
C HIS A 33 -12.21 1.67 -8.97
N TYR A 34 -11.43 2.69 -9.35
CA TYR A 34 -10.05 2.84 -8.87
C TYR A 34 -9.98 2.81 -7.34
N ALA A 35 -8.91 2.25 -6.80
CA ALA A 35 -8.59 2.39 -5.39
C ALA A 35 -8.19 3.85 -5.10
N HIS A 36 -8.75 4.44 -4.04
CA HIS A 36 -8.27 5.74 -3.58
C HIS A 36 -7.04 5.56 -2.67
N ILE A 37 -6.25 6.62 -2.52
CA ILE A 37 -5.00 6.56 -1.75
C ILE A 37 -5.22 6.09 -0.29
N GLY A 38 -6.39 6.33 0.31
CA GLY A 38 -6.74 5.82 1.63
C GLY A 38 -6.79 4.29 1.71
N ASN A 39 -7.31 3.60 0.67
CA ASN A 39 -7.24 2.14 0.59
C ASN A 39 -5.78 1.68 0.42
N LEU A 40 -5.02 2.35 -0.45
CA LEU A 40 -3.63 2.00 -0.74
C LEU A 40 -2.71 2.16 0.48
N ARG A 41 -3.05 3.03 1.44
CA ARG A 41 -2.34 3.10 2.72
C ARG A 41 -2.38 1.77 3.47
N SER A 42 -3.53 1.09 3.51
CA SER A 42 -3.64 -0.23 4.15
C SER A 42 -2.73 -1.24 3.46
N TYR A 43 -2.79 -1.32 2.14
CA TYR A 43 -1.95 -2.22 1.35
C TYR A 43 -0.45 -1.92 1.47
N ILE A 44 -0.04 -0.64 1.62
CA ILE A 44 1.36 -0.27 1.92
C ILE A 44 1.81 -0.85 3.26
N MET A 45 0.98 -0.74 4.31
CA MET A 45 1.35 -1.22 5.65
C MET A 45 1.35 -2.76 5.73
N GLU A 46 0.42 -3.41 5.04
CA GLU A 46 0.36 -4.86 4.88
C GLU A 46 1.58 -5.39 4.09
N ASP A 47 2.00 -4.69 3.05
CA ASP A 47 3.21 -4.99 2.28
C ASP A 47 4.48 -4.86 3.14
N VAL A 48 4.57 -3.82 3.98
CA VAL A 48 5.71 -3.66 4.90
C VAL A 48 5.73 -4.78 5.93
N LEU A 49 4.56 -5.21 6.43
CA LEU A 49 4.46 -6.33 7.37
C LEU A 49 4.94 -7.64 6.72
N GLU A 50 4.47 -7.95 5.50
CA GLU A 50 4.93 -9.12 4.74
C GLU A 50 6.44 -9.07 4.49
N LYS A 51 6.94 -7.93 3.99
CA LYS A 51 8.36 -7.74 3.69
C LYS A 51 9.22 -7.87 4.95
N TYR A 52 8.72 -7.39 6.10
CA TYR A 52 9.45 -7.52 7.35
C TYR A 52 9.46 -8.96 7.87
N PHE A 53 8.37 -9.72 7.77
CA PHE A 53 8.40 -11.14 8.09
C PHE A 53 9.43 -11.89 7.23
N ARG A 54 9.45 -11.64 5.90
CA ARG A 54 10.45 -12.23 5.00
C ARG A 54 11.88 -11.79 5.34
N TYR A 55 12.05 -10.52 5.70
CA TYR A 55 13.34 -9.97 6.14
C TYR A 55 13.83 -10.61 7.45
N ALA A 56 12.93 -10.90 8.37
CA ALA A 56 13.20 -11.63 9.61
C ALA A 56 13.41 -13.14 9.42
N GLY A 57 13.31 -13.65 8.17
CA GLY A 57 13.63 -15.03 7.82
C GLY A 57 12.42 -15.98 7.78
N TYR A 58 11.20 -15.48 7.89
CA TYR A 58 10.01 -16.32 7.73
C TYR A 58 9.71 -16.59 6.24
N ASP A 59 9.25 -17.81 5.97
CA ASP A 59 8.60 -18.16 4.70
C ASP A 59 7.12 -17.75 4.77
N VAL A 60 6.76 -16.69 4.04
CA VAL A 60 5.42 -16.09 4.10
C VAL A 60 4.61 -16.54 2.89
N THR A 61 3.40 -17.04 3.13
CA THR A 61 2.39 -17.22 2.09
C THR A 61 1.30 -16.17 2.28
N ARG A 62 1.24 -15.19 1.38
CA ARG A 62 0.21 -14.14 1.38
C ARG A 62 -0.86 -14.41 0.36
N VAL A 63 -2.12 -14.42 0.80
CA VAL A 63 -3.31 -14.58 -0.03
C VAL A 63 -4.16 -13.32 0.01
N MET A 64 -4.71 -12.94 -1.14
CA MET A 64 -5.65 -11.82 -1.28
C MET A 64 -6.82 -12.24 -2.17
N ASN A 65 -8.04 -11.90 -1.78
CA ASN A 65 -9.19 -12.01 -2.66
C ASN A 65 -9.26 -10.80 -3.62
N ILE A 66 -9.99 -10.98 -4.71
CA ILE A 66 -10.56 -9.88 -5.50
C ILE A 66 -12.06 -10.03 -5.44
N THR A 67 -12.74 -9.03 -4.88
CA THR A 67 -14.19 -8.99 -4.84
C THR A 67 -14.73 -8.53 -6.19
N ASP A 68 -14.96 -9.48 -7.07
CA ASP A 68 -15.49 -9.33 -8.43
C ASP A 68 -16.95 -9.79 -8.55
N VAL A 69 -17.53 -10.21 -7.45
CA VAL A 69 -18.98 -10.45 -7.30
C VAL A 69 -19.68 -9.13 -6.98
N GLY A 70 -20.92 -8.97 -7.44
CA GLY A 70 -21.72 -7.79 -7.10
C GLY A 70 -22.02 -7.71 -5.61
N HIS A 71 -21.75 -6.56 -5.01
CA HIS A 71 -22.08 -6.27 -3.64
C HIS A 71 -22.99 -5.06 -3.52
N LEU A 72 -23.89 -5.12 -2.55
CA LEU A 72 -24.75 -4.01 -2.22
C LEU A 72 -23.94 -2.82 -1.67
N SER A 73 -24.43 -1.61 -1.86
CA SER A 73 -23.67 -0.39 -1.55
C SER A 73 -23.49 -0.12 -0.07
N SER A 74 -24.24 -0.81 0.81
CA SER A 74 -24.05 -0.72 2.25
C SER A 74 -23.48 -2.02 2.83
N ASP A 75 -22.66 -1.88 3.88
CA ASP A 75 -22.13 -2.98 4.67
C ASP A 75 -23.22 -3.74 5.48
N ALA A 76 -24.48 -3.24 5.44
CA ALA A 76 -25.66 -3.80 6.10
C ALA A 76 -26.60 -4.54 5.12
N ASP A 77 -26.07 -5.12 4.06
CA ASP A 77 -26.80 -5.90 3.05
C ASP A 77 -27.94 -5.13 2.33
N THR A 78 -27.78 -3.80 2.17
CA THR A 78 -28.76 -2.93 1.49
C THR A 78 -28.12 -2.02 0.44
N GLY A 79 -28.90 -1.51 -0.51
CA GLY A 79 -28.45 -0.55 -1.53
C GLY A 79 -28.22 -1.16 -2.91
N GLU A 80 -27.82 -0.33 -3.89
CA GLU A 80 -27.54 -0.76 -5.27
C GLU A 80 -26.26 -1.58 -5.35
N ASP A 81 -26.21 -2.50 -6.31
CA ASP A 81 -24.99 -3.25 -6.67
C ASP A 81 -23.89 -2.32 -7.18
N LYS A 82 -22.74 -2.34 -6.52
CA LYS A 82 -21.57 -1.52 -6.84
C LYS A 82 -20.98 -1.87 -8.21
N MET A 83 -20.92 -3.17 -8.56
CA MET A 83 -20.37 -3.64 -9.83
C MET A 83 -21.26 -3.25 -11.01
N LEU A 84 -22.57 -3.46 -10.86
CA LEU A 84 -23.55 -3.07 -11.88
C LEU A 84 -23.57 -1.56 -12.11
N LYS A 85 -23.45 -0.76 -11.07
CA LYS A 85 -23.34 0.70 -11.18
C LYS A 85 -22.09 1.12 -11.95
N GLY A 86 -20.96 0.45 -11.71
CA GLY A 86 -19.73 0.63 -12.49
C GLY A 86 -19.92 0.27 -13.96
N ALA A 87 -20.52 -0.89 -14.24
CA ALA A 87 -20.78 -1.40 -15.58
C ALA A 87 -21.69 -0.46 -16.40
N LYS A 88 -22.80 -0.02 -15.80
CA LYS A 88 -23.72 0.97 -16.42
C LYS A 88 -23.04 2.30 -16.72
N ARG A 89 -22.20 2.80 -15.78
CA ARG A 89 -21.45 4.07 -15.96
C ARG A 89 -20.50 4.00 -17.14
N GLU A 90 -19.82 2.88 -17.35
CA GLU A 90 -18.78 2.73 -18.36
C GLU A 90 -19.21 1.99 -19.61
N LYS A 91 -20.49 1.57 -19.69
CA LYS A 91 -21.07 0.80 -20.81
C LYS A 91 -20.27 -0.48 -21.10
N LYS A 92 -19.88 -1.20 -20.06
CA LYS A 92 -19.14 -2.47 -20.10
C LYS A 92 -19.91 -3.53 -19.34
N THR A 93 -19.55 -4.81 -19.54
CA THR A 93 -20.04 -5.90 -18.69
C THR A 93 -19.42 -5.84 -17.29
N VAL A 94 -20.06 -6.48 -16.31
CA VAL A 94 -19.52 -6.58 -14.94
C VAL A 94 -18.14 -7.22 -14.92
N MET A 95 -17.92 -8.27 -15.72
CA MET A 95 -16.62 -8.97 -15.79
C MET A 95 -15.52 -8.09 -16.45
N GLU A 96 -15.86 -7.30 -17.48
CA GLU A 96 -14.90 -6.36 -18.08
C GLU A 96 -14.50 -5.25 -17.10
N ILE A 97 -15.46 -4.77 -16.29
CA ILE A 97 -15.20 -3.80 -15.23
C ILE A 97 -14.31 -4.41 -14.15
N ALA A 98 -14.64 -5.62 -13.68
CA ALA A 98 -13.84 -6.33 -12.68
C ALA A 98 -12.39 -6.50 -13.13
N LYS A 99 -12.20 -6.99 -14.37
CA LYS A 99 -10.85 -7.14 -14.93
C LYS A 99 -10.11 -5.81 -15.04
N TYR A 100 -10.76 -4.77 -15.58
CA TYR A 100 -10.13 -3.47 -15.77
C TYR A 100 -9.64 -2.86 -14.47
N TYR A 101 -10.49 -2.85 -13.43
CA TYR A 101 -10.10 -2.27 -12.14
C TYR A 101 -9.17 -3.15 -11.31
N THR A 102 -9.19 -4.47 -11.53
CA THR A 102 -8.16 -5.37 -10.99
C THR A 102 -6.79 -5.04 -11.58
N ASP A 103 -6.69 -4.92 -12.90
CA ASP A 103 -5.44 -4.57 -13.58
C ASP A 103 -4.95 -3.17 -13.12
N ALA A 104 -5.85 -2.19 -13.02
CA ALA A 104 -5.53 -0.85 -12.53
C ALA A 104 -5.05 -0.85 -11.07
N PHE A 105 -5.67 -1.64 -10.20
CA PHE A 105 -5.25 -1.79 -8.80
C PHE A 105 -3.82 -2.32 -8.69
N PHE A 106 -3.49 -3.40 -9.42
CA PHE A 106 -2.14 -3.95 -9.38
C PHE A 106 -1.11 -3.03 -10.05
N ALA A 107 -1.51 -2.27 -11.08
CA ALA A 107 -0.64 -1.24 -11.65
C ALA A 107 -0.31 -0.13 -10.63
N ASP A 108 -1.29 0.33 -9.86
CA ASP A 108 -1.06 1.30 -8.78
C ASP A 108 -0.23 0.70 -7.64
N CYS A 109 -0.46 -0.57 -7.28
CA CYS A 109 0.37 -1.30 -6.31
C CYS A 109 1.85 -1.37 -6.76
N ALA A 110 2.10 -1.68 -8.03
CA ALA A 110 3.46 -1.74 -8.57
C ALA A 110 4.18 -0.39 -8.49
N LYS A 111 3.50 0.72 -8.81
CA LYS A 111 4.04 2.08 -8.68
C LYS A 111 4.39 2.44 -7.24
N LEU A 112 3.68 1.86 -6.27
CA LEU A 112 3.92 2.04 -4.84
C LEU A 112 4.89 1.00 -4.25
N ASN A 113 5.56 0.19 -5.07
CA ASN A 113 6.41 -0.92 -4.64
C ASN A 113 5.71 -1.91 -3.67
N ILE A 114 4.39 -2.08 -3.82
CA ILE A 114 3.63 -3.11 -3.11
C ILE A 114 3.79 -4.43 -3.85
N LYS A 115 4.29 -5.45 -3.15
CA LYS A 115 4.45 -6.80 -3.71
C LYS A 115 3.07 -7.41 -4.02
N THR A 116 2.92 -8.00 -5.20
CA THR A 116 1.75 -8.83 -5.49
C THR A 116 1.70 -10.02 -4.54
N PRO A 117 0.55 -10.33 -3.92
CA PRO A 117 0.40 -11.52 -3.08
C PRO A 117 0.77 -12.80 -3.82
N ASP A 118 1.17 -13.84 -3.06
CA ASP A 118 1.56 -15.13 -3.64
C ASP A 118 0.35 -15.82 -4.30
N VAL A 119 -0.85 -15.59 -3.77
CA VAL A 119 -2.12 -16.01 -4.36
C VAL A 119 -3.08 -14.83 -4.43
N VAL A 120 -3.64 -14.59 -5.61
CA VAL A 120 -4.73 -13.63 -5.84
C VAL A 120 -5.93 -14.42 -6.34
N ALA A 121 -7.03 -14.44 -5.58
CA ALA A 121 -8.20 -15.27 -5.85
C ALA A 121 -9.43 -14.40 -6.11
N PRO A 122 -9.96 -14.35 -7.35
CA PRO A 122 -11.27 -13.76 -7.61
C PRO A 122 -12.39 -14.52 -6.87
N ALA A 123 -13.31 -13.81 -6.25
CA ALA A 123 -14.43 -14.41 -5.52
C ALA A 123 -15.29 -15.30 -6.41
N THR A 124 -15.50 -14.89 -7.68
CA THR A 124 -16.22 -15.69 -8.68
C THR A 124 -15.61 -17.05 -8.95
N SER A 125 -14.33 -17.27 -8.65
CA SER A 125 -13.65 -18.56 -8.81
C SER A 125 -13.81 -19.52 -7.62
N CYS A 126 -14.53 -19.11 -6.56
CA CYS A 126 -14.63 -19.84 -5.29
C CYS A 126 -16.10 -20.09 -4.85
N ILE A 127 -17.04 -20.02 -5.77
CA ILE A 127 -18.47 -20.15 -5.46
C ILE A 127 -18.81 -21.51 -4.83
N ASP A 128 -18.22 -22.59 -5.33
CA ASP A 128 -18.47 -23.95 -4.79
C ASP A 128 -18.00 -24.07 -3.33
N GLU A 129 -16.88 -23.41 -2.98
CA GLU A 129 -16.40 -23.35 -1.60
C GLU A 129 -17.36 -22.58 -0.70
N PHE A 130 -17.92 -21.49 -1.20
CA PHE A 130 -18.89 -20.70 -0.44
C PHE A 130 -20.14 -21.54 -0.15
N ILE A 131 -20.71 -22.21 -1.15
CA ILE A 131 -21.87 -23.10 -1.00
C ILE A 131 -21.55 -24.19 0.03
N LYS A 132 -20.41 -24.86 -0.08
CA LYS A 132 -20.00 -25.92 0.85
C LYS A 132 -19.92 -25.44 2.32
N VAL A 133 -19.36 -24.26 2.55
CA VAL A 133 -19.26 -23.71 3.92
C VAL A 133 -20.63 -23.35 4.44
N ILE A 134 -21.50 -22.76 3.61
CA ILE A 134 -22.87 -22.40 4.00
C ILE A 134 -23.69 -23.64 4.34
N GLU A 135 -23.60 -24.74 3.55
CA GLU A 135 -24.23 -26.03 3.88
C GLU A 135 -23.77 -26.55 5.23
N GLY A 136 -22.46 -26.51 5.50
CA GLY A 136 -21.90 -26.92 6.78
C GLY A 136 -22.37 -26.07 7.97
N LEU A 137 -22.60 -24.74 7.76
CA LEU A 137 -23.16 -23.86 8.76
C LEU A 137 -24.65 -24.16 9.04
N LEU A 138 -25.43 -24.49 8.00
CA LEU A 138 -26.82 -24.93 8.11
C LEU A 138 -26.90 -26.26 8.89
N ASP A 139 -26.08 -27.24 8.53
CA ASP A 139 -26.04 -28.55 9.19
C ASP A 139 -25.68 -28.45 10.67
N LYS A 140 -24.82 -27.53 11.03
CA LYS A 140 -24.41 -27.25 12.42
C LYS A 140 -25.40 -26.37 13.18
N GLY A 141 -26.42 -25.83 12.51
CA GLY A 141 -27.45 -24.98 13.09
C GLY A 141 -27.03 -23.55 13.40
N TYR A 142 -25.94 -23.07 12.76
CA TYR A 142 -25.48 -21.67 12.81
C TYR A 142 -26.08 -20.80 11.71
N ALA A 143 -26.72 -21.40 10.72
CA ALA A 143 -27.41 -20.67 9.66
C ALA A 143 -28.88 -21.12 9.55
N TYR A 144 -29.69 -20.29 8.91
CA TYR A 144 -31.12 -20.57 8.68
C TYR A 144 -31.59 -19.93 7.37
N GLU A 145 -32.64 -20.51 6.81
CA GLU A 145 -33.35 -19.96 5.65
C GLU A 145 -34.53 -19.09 6.12
N ALA A 146 -34.66 -17.89 5.56
CA ALA A 146 -35.80 -17.03 5.73
C ALA A 146 -36.01 -16.13 4.50
N GLY A 147 -37.27 -15.95 4.08
CA GLY A 147 -37.61 -15.12 2.93
C GLY A 147 -36.96 -15.56 1.61
N GLY A 148 -36.37 -16.75 1.55
CA GLY A 148 -35.64 -17.31 0.42
C GLY A 148 -34.13 -17.07 0.47
N ASN A 149 -33.61 -16.34 1.45
CA ASN A 149 -32.19 -16.09 1.66
C ASN A 149 -31.64 -16.96 2.80
N ILE A 150 -30.32 -17.16 2.82
CA ILE A 150 -29.63 -17.85 3.92
C ILE A 150 -28.93 -16.83 4.80
N TYR A 151 -29.22 -16.88 6.11
CA TYR A 151 -28.66 -15.98 7.11
C TYR A 151 -27.81 -16.73 8.11
N PHE A 152 -26.78 -16.07 8.64
CA PHE A 152 -26.08 -16.52 9.82
C PHE A 152 -26.81 -16.07 11.08
N ASP A 153 -27.01 -16.98 12.03
CA ASP A 153 -27.69 -16.76 13.33
C ASP A 153 -26.65 -16.38 14.39
N THR A 154 -26.49 -15.07 14.61
CA THR A 154 -25.52 -14.52 15.59
C THR A 154 -25.84 -14.88 17.02
N SER A 155 -27.11 -15.21 17.35
CA SER A 155 -27.53 -15.64 18.69
C SER A 155 -26.96 -16.96 19.13
N LYS A 156 -26.43 -17.77 18.19
CA LYS A 156 -25.77 -19.06 18.48
C LYS A 156 -24.35 -18.89 19.02
N LEU A 157 -23.75 -17.70 18.89
CA LEU A 157 -22.40 -17.42 19.34
C LEU A 157 -22.39 -17.01 20.81
N LYS A 158 -21.38 -17.48 21.55
CA LYS A 158 -21.14 -17.03 22.92
C LYS A 158 -20.68 -15.57 23.00
N GLN A 159 -19.92 -15.15 21.99
CA GLN A 159 -19.41 -13.80 21.84
C GLN A 159 -19.37 -13.45 20.35
N TYR A 160 -20.04 -12.38 19.96
CA TYR A 160 -20.06 -11.90 18.58
C TYR A 160 -19.17 -10.66 18.41
N TYR A 161 -19.29 -9.65 19.29
CA TYR A 161 -18.50 -8.42 19.22
C TYR A 161 -17.10 -8.64 19.77
N ILE A 162 -16.13 -8.95 18.87
CA ILE A 162 -14.73 -9.25 19.24
C ILE A 162 -13.90 -7.97 19.31
N PHE A 163 -14.03 -7.07 18.32
CA PHE A 163 -13.17 -5.89 18.19
C PHE A 163 -13.68 -4.67 18.93
N ASN A 164 -14.97 -4.61 19.28
CA ASN A 164 -15.63 -3.46 19.86
C ASN A 164 -16.36 -3.85 21.14
N ASP A 165 -16.47 -2.91 22.08
CA ASP A 165 -17.34 -3.05 23.27
C ASP A 165 -18.80 -2.67 22.93
N PHE A 166 -19.23 -2.84 21.67
CA PHE A 166 -20.61 -2.57 21.27
C PHE A 166 -21.56 -3.50 22.02
N LYS A 167 -22.62 -2.90 22.55
CA LYS A 167 -23.81 -3.61 23.01
C LYS A 167 -24.83 -3.59 21.88
N GLU A 168 -25.78 -4.52 21.91
CA GLU A 168 -26.85 -4.60 20.90
C GLU A 168 -27.62 -3.27 20.78
N GLU A 169 -27.73 -2.52 21.89
CA GLU A 169 -28.31 -1.18 21.99
C GLU A 169 -27.54 -0.12 21.16
N ASP A 170 -26.22 -0.30 20.99
CA ASP A 170 -25.37 0.62 20.21
C ASP A 170 -25.60 0.48 18.70
N LEU A 171 -26.17 -0.64 18.23
CA LEU A 171 -26.60 -0.83 16.85
C LEU A 171 -27.74 0.12 16.45
N GLU A 172 -28.55 0.58 17.40
CA GLU A 172 -29.62 1.57 17.17
C GLU A 172 -29.05 2.96 16.87
N VAL A 173 -27.89 3.30 17.43
CA VAL A 173 -27.22 4.60 17.25
C VAL A 173 -26.33 4.61 15.99
N GLY A 174 -25.86 3.44 15.54
CA GLY A 174 -24.98 3.27 14.38
C GLY A 174 -25.71 3.07 13.04
N VAL A 175 -27.04 3.05 13.03
CA VAL A 175 -27.82 2.92 11.79
C VAL A 175 -27.66 4.19 10.97
N ARG A 176 -26.87 4.10 9.88
CA ARG A 176 -26.80 5.16 8.88
C ARG A 176 -28.20 5.40 8.34
N GLU A 177 -28.62 6.67 8.26
CA GLU A 177 -29.87 7.06 7.61
C GLU A 177 -30.01 6.33 6.26
N GLY A 178 -31.08 5.53 6.10
CA GLY A 178 -31.37 4.78 4.87
C GLY A 178 -31.16 3.26 4.92
N VAL A 179 -30.79 2.66 6.04
CA VAL A 179 -30.79 1.20 6.22
C VAL A 179 -32.20 0.74 6.56
N GLU A 180 -32.87 0.10 5.60
CA GLU A 180 -34.17 -0.55 5.85
C GLU A 180 -33.96 -1.84 6.67
N GLU A 181 -34.79 -2.05 7.70
CA GLU A 181 -34.81 -3.29 8.47
C GLU A 181 -35.22 -4.47 7.57
N ASP A 182 -34.39 -5.52 7.54
CA ASP A 182 -34.73 -6.77 6.91
C ASP A 182 -35.58 -7.61 7.89
N GLY A 183 -36.90 -7.60 7.69
CA GLY A 183 -37.85 -8.34 8.52
C GLY A 183 -37.71 -9.86 8.50
N ASN A 184 -36.84 -10.43 7.67
CA ASN A 184 -36.53 -11.87 7.64
C ASN A 184 -35.45 -12.27 8.65
N LYS A 185 -34.66 -11.31 9.17
CA LYS A 185 -33.64 -11.57 10.19
C LYS A 185 -34.29 -11.93 11.53
N ARG A 186 -33.78 -12.98 12.18
CA ARG A 186 -34.19 -13.35 13.54
C ARG A 186 -33.65 -12.40 14.58
N ASN A 187 -32.42 -11.93 14.39
CA ASN A 187 -31.73 -10.97 15.23
C ASN A 187 -31.19 -9.82 14.37
N LYS A 188 -31.14 -8.62 14.91
CA LYS A 188 -30.63 -7.42 14.18
C LYS A 188 -29.21 -7.60 13.63
N ALA A 189 -28.36 -8.32 14.37
CA ALA A 189 -26.98 -8.58 14.01
C ALA A 189 -26.78 -9.70 12.98
N ASP A 190 -27.83 -10.46 12.64
CA ASP A 190 -27.73 -11.52 11.64
C ASP A 190 -27.37 -10.92 10.28
N PHE A 191 -26.61 -11.67 9.48
CA PHE A 191 -26.16 -11.22 8.18
C PHE A 191 -26.37 -12.31 7.11
N VAL A 192 -26.45 -11.88 5.85
CA VAL A 192 -26.76 -12.77 4.75
C VAL A 192 -25.51 -13.53 4.33
N LEU A 193 -25.65 -14.84 4.18
CA LEU A 193 -24.63 -15.74 3.61
C LEU A 193 -24.86 -15.98 2.11
N TRP A 194 -26.14 -16.09 1.69
CA TRP A 194 -26.52 -16.30 0.31
C TRP A 194 -27.85 -15.62 -0.01
N PHE A 195 -27.85 -14.83 -1.09
CA PHE A 195 -29.03 -14.13 -1.59
C PHE A 195 -29.66 -14.93 -2.73
N THR A 196 -30.92 -15.35 -2.61
CA THR A 196 -31.75 -15.82 -3.72
C THR A 196 -32.81 -14.80 -4.10
N LYS A 197 -33.21 -13.96 -3.13
CA LYS A 197 -34.14 -12.85 -3.32
C LYS A 197 -33.53 -11.57 -2.76
N SER A 198 -33.36 -10.60 -3.62
CA SER A 198 -32.93 -9.24 -3.26
C SER A 198 -33.98 -8.25 -3.72
N LYS A 199 -34.14 -7.13 -3.03
CA LYS A 199 -34.92 -5.98 -3.51
C LYS A 199 -34.36 -5.41 -4.83
N PHE A 200 -33.11 -5.77 -5.15
CA PHE A 200 -32.39 -5.37 -6.34
C PHE A 200 -32.18 -6.60 -7.23
N ASP A 201 -33.23 -6.93 -8.01
CA ASP A 201 -33.23 -8.07 -8.95
C ASP A 201 -32.21 -7.92 -10.11
N ASP A 202 -31.54 -6.79 -10.20
CA ASP A 202 -30.63 -6.40 -11.28
C ASP A 202 -29.23 -7.05 -11.17
N GLN A 203 -28.97 -7.92 -10.18
CA GLN A 203 -27.68 -8.61 -10.05
C GLN A 203 -27.41 -9.45 -11.32
N GLU A 204 -26.33 -9.10 -12.06
CA GLU A 204 -25.98 -9.77 -13.31
C GLU A 204 -25.35 -11.15 -13.07
N LEU A 205 -24.52 -11.28 -12.02
CA LEU A 205 -23.82 -12.51 -11.69
C LEU A 205 -24.60 -13.30 -10.64
N LYS A 206 -25.12 -14.46 -11.05
CA LYS A 206 -25.85 -15.40 -10.20
C LYS A 206 -25.42 -16.83 -10.51
N TRP A 207 -25.45 -17.69 -9.52
CA TRP A 207 -25.06 -19.10 -9.61
C TRP A 207 -26.15 -20.00 -9.06
N ASP A 208 -26.18 -21.23 -9.56
CA ASP A 208 -27.01 -22.28 -9.00
C ASP A 208 -26.51 -22.64 -7.58
N SER A 209 -27.44 -22.87 -6.68
CA SER A 209 -27.17 -23.35 -5.34
C SER A 209 -28.28 -24.29 -4.85
N PRO A 210 -28.08 -25.06 -3.76
CA PRO A 210 -29.12 -25.88 -3.16
C PRO A 210 -30.38 -25.12 -2.75
N TRP A 211 -30.26 -23.80 -2.56
CA TRP A 211 -31.34 -22.91 -2.11
C TRP A 211 -31.99 -22.13 -3.27
N GLY A 212 -31.50 -22.31 -4.48
CA GLY A 212 -31.94 -21.65 -5.70
C GLY A 212 -30.84 -20.78 -6.33
N ILE A 213 -31.18 -20.15 -7.46
CA ILE A 213 -30.27 -19.27 -8.18
C ILE A 213 -30.04 -17.99 -7.35
N GLY A 214 -28.77 -17.66 -7.09
CA GLY A 214 -28.43 -16.53 -6.24
C GLY A 214 -26.95 -16.14 -6.26
N TYR A 215 -26.52 -15.40 -5.24
CA TYR A 215 -25.15 -14.93 -5.11
C TYR A 215 -24.73 -14.86 -3.62
N PRO A 216 -23.41 -14.94 -3.32
CA PRO A 216 -22.92 -14.94 -1.95
C PRO A 216 -23.07 -13.57 -1.27
N GLY A 217 -23.22 -13.59 0.06
CA GLY A 217 -22.97 -12.41 0.89
C GLY A 217 -21.50 -12.02 0.89
N TRP A 218 -21.20 -10.79 1.29
CA TRP A 218 -19.84 -10.25 1.19
C TRP A 218 -18.83 -10.94 2.12
N HIS A 219 -19.24 -11.33 3.31
CA HIS A 219 -18.33 -11.81 4.35
C HIS A 219 -17.85 -13.23 4.13
N ILE A 220 -18.62 -14.06 3.38
CA ILE A 220 -18.26 -15.48 3.16
C ILE A 220 -17.04 -15.63 2.24
N GLU A 221 -16.77 -14.64 1.38
CA GLU A 221 -15.66 -14.67 0.44
C GLU A 221 -14.31 -14.82 1.15
N CYS A 222 -13.99 -13.88 2.05
CA CYS A 222 -12.69 -13.85 2.73
C CYS A 222 -12.49 -15.08 3.62
N SER A 223 -13.53 -15.54 4.32
CA SER A 223 -13.48 -16.76 5.12
C SER A 223 -13.14 -18.00 4.28
N CYS A 224 -13.86 -18.21 3.18
CA CYS A 224 -13.67 -19.41 2.35
C CYS A 224 -12.38 -19.36 1.55
N ILE A 225 -12.02 -18.19 0.97
CA ILE A 225 -10.79 -18.05 0.20
C ILE A 225 -9.56 -18.23 1.10
N SER A 226 -9.55 -17.65 2.28
CA SER A 226 -8.44 -17.84 3.22
C SER A 226 -8.31 -19.31 3.66
N MET A 227 -9.40 -19.97 4.02
CA MET A 227 -9.37 -21.39 4.39
C MET A 227 -8.94 -22.30 3.23
N LYS A 228 -9.36 -22.00 2.00
CA LYS A 228 -8.97 -22.77 0.80
C LYS A 228 -7.47 -22.78 0.56
N TYR A 229 -6.81 -21.63 0.71
CA TYR A 229 -5.40 -21.46 0.35
C TYR A 229 -4.44 -21.49 1.55
N LEU A 230 -4.90 -21.19 2.76
CA LEU A 230 -4.07 -21.08 3.97
C LEU A 230 -4.45 -22.10 5.06
N GLY A 231 -5.55 -22.85 4.85
CA GLY A 231 -6.04 -23.83 5.82
C GLY A 231 -6.89 -23.22 6.94
N GLU A 232 -7.25 -24.06 7.91
CA GLU A 232 -8.20 -23.72 8.98
C GLU A 232 -7.55 -22.99 10.18
N SER A 233 -6.25 -22.72 10.13
CA SER A 233 -5.49 -22.03 11.17
C SER A 233 -4.63 -20.95 10.55
N LEU A 234 -5.12 -19.72 10.58
CA LEU A 234 -4.47 -18.55 9.99
C LEU A 234 -3.60 -17.84 11.04
N ASP A 235 -2.37 -17.46 10.67
CA ASP A 235 -1.52 -16.68 11.57
C ASP A 235 -2.01 -15.26 11.69
N ILE A 236 -2.17 -14.54 10.57
CA ILE A 236 -2.52 -13.14 10.59
C ILE A 236 -3.51 -12.76 9.48
N HIS A 237 -4.53 -12.01 9.85
CA HIS A 237 -5.51 -11.41 8.96
C HIS A 237 -5.39 -9.88 9.00
N CYS A 238 -5.32 -9.25 7.82
CA CYS A 238 -5.06 -7.82 7.67
C CYS A 238 -6.21 -7.10 6.97
N GLY A 239 -6.40 -5.82 7.32
CA GLY A 239 -7.33 -4.94 6.63
C GLY A 239 -7.34 -3.52 7.21
N GLY A 240 -8.23 -2.67 6.68
CA GLY A 240 -8.51 -1.37 7.29
C GLY A 240 -9.27 -1.49 8.61
N ILE A 241 -9.18 -0.48 9.46
CA ILE A 241 -9.90 -0.49 10.76
C ILE A 241 -11.43 -0.55 10.58
N ASP A 242 -11.95 -0.07 9.47
CA ASP A 242 -13.36 -0.18 9.10
C ASP A 242 -13.80 -1.61 8.79
N ASN A 243 -12.88 -2.50 8.43
CA ASN A 243 -13.18 -3.92 8.26
C ASN A 243 -13.39 -4.65 9.61
N ALA A 244 -12.88 -4.10 10.72
CA ALA A 244 -13.03 -4.75 12.03
C ALA A 244 -14.50 -5.07 12.33
N PHE A 245 -15.41 -4.13 12.03
CA PHE A 245 -16.84 -4.32 12.13
C PHE A 245 -17.57 -3.66 10.95
N PRO A 246 -18.52 -4.37 10.29
CA PRO A 246 -18.95 -5.75 10.59
C PRO A 246 -18.11 -6.85 9.93
N HIS A 247 -17.25 -6.54 8.95
CA HIS A 247 -16.66 -7.52 8.02
C HIS A 247 -15.86 -8.62 8.72
N HIS A 248 -14.77 -8.29 9.41
CA HIS A 248 -13.93 -9.27 10.11
C HIS A 248 -14.66 -9.94 11.29
N THR A 249 -15.58 -9.22 11.95
CA THR A 249 -16.44 -9.80 12.99
C THR A 249 -17.30 -10.92 12.41
N ASN A 250 -17.90 -10.72 11.24
CA ASN A 250 -18.70 -11.71 10.54
C ASN A 250 -17.85 -12.87 10.00
N GLU A 251 -16.64 -12.59 9.54
CA GLU A 251 -15.72 -13.64 9.13
C GLU A 251 -15.31 -14.56 10.29
N ILE A 252 -15.01 -14.00 11.48
CA ILE A 252 -14.74 -14.79 12.68
C ILE A 252 -15.97 -15.67 13.01
N ALA A 253 -17.16 -15.06 13.01
CA ALA A 253 -18.40 -15.74 13.34
C ALA A 253 -18.62 -16.98 12.45
N GLN A 254 -18.54 -16.82 11.14
CA GLN A 254 -18.80 -17.92 10.19
C GLN A 254 -17.65 -18.92 10.12
N SER A 255 -16.40 -18.47 10.16
CA SER A 255 -15.24 -19.36 10.10
C SER A 255 -15.14 -20.24 11.34
N GLU A 256 -15.19 -19.68 12.55
CA GLU A 256 -15.07 -20.44 13.80
C GLU A 256 -16.28 -21.34 14.06
N ALA A 257 -17.50 -20.92 13.64
CA ALA A 257 -18.67 -21.79 13.68
C ALA A 257 -18.53 -23.00 12.72
N TYR A 258 -17.94 -22.77 11.54
CA TYR A 258 -17.73 -23.83 10.55
C TYR A 258 -16.66 -24.82 10.98
N ILE A 259 -15.47 -24.34 11.42
CA ILE A 259 -14.34 -25.22 11.76
C ILE A 259 -14.41 -25.76 13.20
N GLY A 260 -15.05 -25.05 14.13
CA GLY A 260 -15.23 -25.46 15.53
C GLY A 260 -14.07 -25.09 16.48
N HIS A 261 -13.12 -24.29 16.03
CA HIS A 261 -12.00 -23.79 16.82
C HIS A 261 -11.62 -22.35 16.42
N LYS A 262 -10.68 -21.73 17.14
CA LYS A 262 -10.16 -20.40 16.80
C LYS A 262 -9.51 -20.42 15.42
N TRP A 263 -9.94 -19.54 14.52
CA TRP A 263 -9.51 -19.47 13.13
C TRP A 263 -8.22 -18.68 12.93
N CYS A 264 -8.17 -17.44 13.43
CA CYS A 264 -7.07 -16.52 13.19
C CYS A 264 -6.42 -16.06 14.50
N ASN A 265 -5.07 -16.06 14.54
CA ASN A 265 -4.33 -15.72 15.76
C ASN A 265 -4.18 -14.20 15.93
N TYR A 266 -3.83 -13.47 14.86
CA TYR A 266 -3.55 -12.03 14.92
C TYR A 266 -4.40 -11.27 13.92
N TRP A 267 -4.96 -10.14 14.39
CA TRP A 267 -5.77 -9.23 13.58
C TRP A 267 -5.06 -7.90 13.46
N PHE A 268 -4.62 -7.58 12.23
CA PHE A 268 -3.85 -6.38 11.91
C PHE A 268 -4.74 -5.36 11.21
N HIS A 269 -5.01 -4.23 11.88
CA HIS A 269 -5.85 -3.18 11.34
C HIS A 269 -5.11 -1.87 11.14
N VAL A 270 -5.18 -1.33 9.94
CA VAL A 270 -4.58 -0.04 9.56
C VAL A 270 -5.62 1.07 9.73
N HIS A 271 -5.29 2.11 10.50
CA HIS A 271 -6.18 3.25 10.73
C HIS A 271 -6.33 4.12 9.48
N HIS A 272 -7.43 4.89 9.45
CA HIS A 272 -7.84 5.69 8.29
C HIS A 272 -6.81 6.72 7.83
N LEU A 273 -6.82 6.97 6.52
CA LEU A 273 -6.34 8.21 5.94
C LEU A 273 -7.53 9.19 5.88
N ASN A 274 -7.42 10.28 6.61
CA ASN A 274 -8.42 11.34 6.63
C ASN A 274 -7.97 12.52 5.76
N THR A 275 -8.91 13.34 5.32
CA THR A 275 -8.63 14.68 4.79
C THR A 275 -8.94 15.72 5.86
N SER A 276 -8.61 16.98 5.62
CA SER A 276 -8.97 18.08 6.54
C SER A 276 -10.50 18.21 6.77
N SER A 277 -11.31 17.67 5.86
CA SER A 277 -12.78 17.61 5.96
C SER A 277 -13.31 16.32 6.61
N GLY A 278 -12.45 15.41 7.07
CA GLY A 278 -12.83 14.13 7.69
C GLY A 278 -12.43 12.90 6.87
N LYS A 279 -13.17 11.77 7.02
CA LYS A 279 -12.91 10.53 6.29
C LYS A 279 -13.03 10.77 4.78
N MET A 280 -12.04 10.30 4.02
CA MET A 280 -12.06 10.36 2.57
C MET A 280 -13.24 9.53 2.03
N SER A 281 -14.12 10.15 1.27
CA SER A 281 -15.25 9.47 0.64
C SER A 281 -15.40 9.93 -0.82
N LYS A 282 -16.01 9.07 -1.65
CA LYS A 282 -16.25 9.34 -3.08
C LYS A 282 -17.13 10.56 -3.33
N SER A 283 -17.90 11.00 -2.34
CA SER A 283 -18.86 12.10 -2.45
C SER A 283 -18.36 13.44 -1.88
N SER A 284 -17.21 13.48 -1.22
CA SER A 284 -16.76 14.64 -0.43
C SER A 284 -15.65 15.48 -1.04
N GLY A 285 -15.40 15.38 -2.35
CA GLY A 285 -14.38 16.20 -3.03
C GLY A 285 -13.61 15.47 -4.13
N GLU A 286 -12.36 15.86 -4.36
CA GLU A 286 -11.48 15.26 -5.37
C GLU A 286 -11.19 13.78 -5.03
N PHE A 287 -11.46 12.88 -5.98
CA PHE A 287 -11.22 11.44 -5.78
C PHE A 287 -9.71 11.14 -5.94
N LEU A 288 -9.01 11.11 -4.82
CA LEU A 288 -7.56 11.00 -4.75
C LEU A 288 -7.08 9.58 -5.12
N THR A 289 -6.49 9.44 -6.31
CA THR A 289 -5.86 8.22 -6.83
C THR A 289 -4.37 8.41 -7.03
N VAL A 290 -3.61 7.32 -7.24
CA VAL A 290 -2.19 7.42 -7.62
C VAL A 290 -2.03 8.20 -8.91
N SER A 291 -2.83 7.91 -9.93
CA SER A 291 -2.78 8.62 -11.23
C SER A 291 -3.06 10.11 -11.10
N LEU A 292 -3.93 10.53 -10.17
CA LEU A 292 -4.14 11.94 -9.90
C LEU A 292 -2.89 12.58 -9.24
N LEU A 293 -2.25 11.90 -8.29
CA LEU A 293 -1.00 12.40 -7.70
C LEU A 293 0.10 12.53 -8.76
N GLU A 294 0.25 11.53 -9.63
CA GLU A 294 1.20 11.58 -10.76
C GLU A 294 0.91 12.76 -11.70
N SER A 295 -0.36 13.00 -12.04
CA SER A 295 -0.76 14.12 -12.92
C SER A 295 -0.45 15.50 -12.31
N LYS A 296 -0.32 15.57 -10.98
CA LYS A 296 0.12 16.75 -10.24
C LYS A 296 1.63 16.80 -10.03
N GLY A 297 2.38 15.83 -10.57
CA GLY A 297 3.85 15.78 -10.51
C GLY A 297 4.42 15.08 -9.28
N TYR A 298 3.61 14.38 -8.50
CA TYR A 298 4.10 13.59 -7.35
C TYR A 298 4.55 12.20 -7.79
N ASP A 299 5.75 11.82 -7.37
CA ASP A 299 6.22 10.45 -7.47
C ASP A 299 5.41 9.55 -6.51
N PRO A 300 4.90 8.39 -6.95
CA PRO A 300 4.17 7.46 -6.09
C PRO A 300 4.93 7.04 -4.83
N LEU A 301 6.26 6.92 -4.88
CA LEU A 301 7.08 6.56 -3.73
C LEU A 301 7.16 7.66 -2.66
N VAL A 302 6.90 8.91 -3.03
CA VAL A 302 6.68 9.99 -2.06
C VAL A 302 5.43 9.73 -1.23
N TYR A 303 4.34 9.28 -1.87
CA TYR A 303 3.14 8.89 -1.13
C TYR A 303 3.39 7.68 -0.23
N ARG A 304 4.18 6.69 -0.70
CA ARG A 304 4.63 5.59 0.16
C ARG A 304 5.40 6.11 1.38
N LEU A 305 6.39 6.98 1.19
CA LEU A 305 7.14 7.59 2.30
C LEU A 305 6.20 8.35 3.26
N PHE A 306 5.27 9.15 2.73
CA PHE A 306 4.27 9.86 3.53
C PHE A 306 3.48 8.91 4.44
N CYS A 307 3.06 7.74 3.95
CA CYS A 307 2.41 6.72 4.75
C CYS A 307 3.34 6.14 5.82
N LEU A 308 4.60 5.81 5.47
CA LEU A 308 5.58 5.21 6.39
C LEU A 308 6.02 6.13 7.52
N GLN A 309 5.91 7.45 7.35
CA GLN A 309 6.22 8.43 8.40
C GLN A 309 5.23 8.42 9.57
N SER A 310 4.12 7.71 9.44
CA SER A 310 3.12 7.56 10.50
C SER A 310 2.93 6.09 10.87
N HIS A 311 2.74 5.82 12.16
CA HIS A 311 2.42 4.48 12.64
C HIS A 311 1.07 4.01 12.09
N TYR A 312 0.94 2.74 11.68
CA TYR A 312 -0.27 2.19 11.05
C TYR A 312 -1.53 2.30 11.93
N ARG A 313 -1.38 2.26 13.28
CA ARG A 313 -2.47 2.42 14.26
C ARG A 313 -2.84 3.88 14.55
N LYS A 314 -2.27 4.85 13.86
CA LYS A 314 -2.66 6.26 13.97
C LYS A 314 -3.37 6.69 12.71
N SER A 315 -4.45 7.43 12.86
CA SER A 315 -5.05 8.14 11.73
C SER A 315 -4.03 9.10 11.12
N LEU A 316 -3.97 9.12 9.80
CA LEU A 316 -3.08 10.00 9.04
C LEU A 316 -3.94 11.04 8.32
N VAL A 317 -3.54 12.29 8.35
CA VAL A 317 -4.25 13.38 7.65
C VAL A 317 -3.51 13.70 6.37
N PHE A 318 -4.18 13.50 5.24
CA PHE A 318 -3.70 13.88 3.93
C PHE A 318 -4.01 15.37 3.68
N SER A 319 -3.00 16.07 3.24
CA SER A 319 -3.09 17.36 2.53
C SER A 319 -1.95 17.43 1.53
N TYR A 320 -2.10 18.25 0.50
CA TYR A 320 -0.99 18.47 -0.44
C TYR A 320 0.22 19.07 0.26
N GLU A 321 0.03 19.96 1.23
CA GLU A 321 1.12 20.51 2.05
C GLU A 321 1.91 19.41 2.80
N ASN A 322 1.20 18.44 3.40
CA ASN A 322 1.86 17.31 4.06
C ASN A 322 2.59 16.40 3.06
N LEU A 323 2.04 16.24 1.86
CA LEU A 323 2.69 15.49 0.79
C LEU A 323 3.92 16.24 0.25
N ASP A 324 3.88 17.57 0.11
CA ASP A 324 5.03 18.40 -0.27
C ASP A 324 6.18 18.29 0.74
N ASN A 325 5.86 18.20 2.04
CA ASN A 325 6.88 17.93 3.07
C ASN A 325 7.53 16.54 2.87
N ALA A 326 6.77 15.54 2.43
CA ALA A 326 7.33 14.23 2.08
C ALA A 326 8.18 14.28 0.81
N VAL A 327 7.82 15.09 -0.21
CA VAL A 327 8.65 15.37 -1.40
C VAL A 327 10.00 15.93 -0.99
N ILE A 328 10.01 16.96 -0.13
CA ILE A 328 11.24 17.58 0.36
C ILE A 328 12.12 16.56 1.10
N ALA A 329 11.51 15.74 1.95
CA ALA A 329 12.20 14.70 2.70
C ALA A 329 12.80 13.63 1.77
N TYR A 330 12.04 13.14 0.80
CA TYR A 330 12.45 12.13 -0.17
C TYR A 330 13.61 12.62 -1.04
N ASN A 331 13.47 13.80 -1.64
CA ASN A 331 14.51 14.41 -2.46
C ASN A 331 15.80 14.68 -1.68
N LYS A 332 15.68 15.07 -0.40
CA LYS A 332 16.85 15.25 0.47
C LYS A 332 17.59 13.93 0.74
N MET A 333 16.88 12.82 0.88
CA MET A 333 17.50 11.50 0.99
C MET A 333 18.23 11.13 -0.29
N ILE A 334 17.58 11.27 -1.46
CA ILE A 334 18.19 10.99 -2.77
C ILE A 334 19.45 11.84 -2.98
N THR A 335 19.40 13.15 -2.71
CA THR A 335 20.56 14.05 -2.86
C THR A 335 21.74 13.61 -1.99
N ARG A 336 21.49 13.15 -0.77
CA ARG A 336 22.55 12.64 0.11
C ARG A 336 23.14 11.32 -0.40
N VAL A 337 22.30 10.41 -0.89
CA VAL A 337 22.76 9.16 -1.51
C VAL A 337 23.55 9.44 -2.79
N LEU A 338 23.11 10.38 -3.60
CA LEU A 338 23.84 10.83 -4.79
C LEU A 338 25.24 11.35 -4.44
N SER A 339 25.39 12.08 -3.35
CA SER A 339 26.71 12.49 -2.86
C SER A 339 27.56 11.29 -2.47
N LEU A 340 27.01 10.31 -1.73
CA LEU A 340 27.73 9.08 -1.34
C LEU A 340 28.19 8.26 -2.55
N LEU A 341 27.40 8.23 -3.64
CA LEU A 341 27.78 7.52 -4.88
C LEU A 341 28.97 8.19 -5.60
N LYS A 342 29.23 9.46 -5.34
CA LYS A 342 30.35 10.24 -5.93
C LYS A 342 31.63 10.21 -5.06
N GLU A 343 31.52 9.75 -3.81
CA GLU A 343 32.63 9.65 -2.86
C GLU A 343 33.43 8.34 -3.06
N GLU A 344 34.64 8.30 -2.53
CA GLU A 344 35.42 7.07 -2.42
C GLU A 344 34.71 6.11 -1.46
N GLN A 345 34.42 4.88 -1.93
CA GLN A 345 33.51 3.99 -1.22
C GLN A 345 34.09 3.48 0.12
N GLY A 346 35.38 3.22 0.18
CA GLY A 346 36.03 2.65 1.37
C GLY A 346 35.64 1.19 1.62
N GLU A 347 36.21 0.61 2.66
CA GLU A 347 35.91 -0.75 3.11
C GLU A 347 34.60 -0.79 3.93
N MET A 348 33.98 -1.97 3.98
CA MET A 348 32.79 -2.22 4.78
C MET A 348 33.12 -2.14 6.27
N ASP A 349 32.46 -1.27 7.02
CA ASP A 349 32.48 -1.19 8.48
C ASP A 349 31.37 -2.10 9.05
N THR A 350 31.73 -3.35 9.31
CA THR A 350 30.79 -4.37 9.78
C THR A 350 30.17 -4.01 11.13
N ALA A 351 30.94 -3.38 12.03
CA ALA A 351 30.43 -2.99 13.36
C ALA A 351 29.35 -1.92 13.26
N ALA A 352 29.57 -0.88 12.44
CA ALA A 352 28.56 0.15 12.19
C ALA A 352 27.35 -0.42 11.42
N PHE A 353 27.58 -1.36 10.49
CA PHE A 353 26.50 -2.04 9.78
C PHE A 353 25.59 -2.79 10.77
N ASP A 354 26.14 -3.62 11.63
CA ASP A 354 25.37 -4.43 12.58
C ASP A 354 24.63 -3.55 13.61
N GLU A 355 25.27 -2.49 14.12
CA GLU A 355 24.62 -1.56 15.06
C GLU A 355 23.41 -0.85 14.44
N LEU A 356 23.57 -0.29 13.24
CA LEU A 356 22.50 0.46 12.58
C LEU A 356 21.39 -0.47 12.10
N LYS A 357 21.71 -1.67 11.63
CA LYS A 357 20.73 -2.70 11.29
C LYS A 357 19.92 -3.13 12.52
N ALA A 358 20.56 -3.31 13.67
CA ALA A 358 19.87 -3.66 14.90
C ALA A 358 18.85 -2.58 15.32
N LYS A 359 19.15 -1.28 15.13
CA LYS A 359 18.21 -0.18 15.38
C LYS A 359 17.00 -0.24 14.45
N PHE A 360 17.22 -0.53 13.18
CA PHE A 360 16.15 -0.69 12.19
C PHE A 360 15.23 -1.87 12.55
N CYS A 361 15.81 -3.03 12.85
CA CYS A 361 15.05 -4.21 13.27
C CYS A 361 14.27 -3.94 14.56
N ALA A 362 14.89 -3.32 15.57
CA ALA A 362 14.22 -2.98 16.81
C ALA A 362 13.00 -2.05 16.63
N ALA A 363 13.05 -1.14 15.66
CA ALA A 363 11.91 -0.30 15.30
C ALA A 363 10.73 -1.13 14.76
N LEU A 364 11.00 -2.06 13.85
CA LEU A 364 9.98 -2.91 13.24
C LEU A 364 9.49 -4.03 14.17
N ASP A 365 10.37 -4.55 15.02
CA ASP A 365 10.02 -5.51 16.08
C ASP A 365 9.08 -4.91 17.13
N ASN A 366 9.06 -3.61 17.26
CA ASN A 366 8.17 -2.89 18.16
C ASN A 366 6.90 -2.42 17.45
N ASP A 367 6.04 -3.36 17.12
CA ASP A 367 4.71 -3.11 16.56
C ASP A 367 4.76 -2.42 15.18
N LEU A 368 5.66 -2.91 14.31
CA LEU A 368 5.87 -2.41 12.95
C LEU A 368 5.99 -0.87 12.88
N ASN A 369 6.84 -0.29 13.74
CA ASN A 369 6.99 1.16 13.82
C ASN A 369 7.78 1.73 12.63
N THR A 370 7.12 1.89 11.50
CA THR A 370 7.71 2.40 10.26
C THR A 370 8.27 3.81 10.40
N SER A 371 7.69 4.64 11.26
CA SER A 371 8.21 6.00 11.53
C SER A 371 9.62 5.96 12.14
N LEU A 372 9.86 5.05 13.09
CA LEU A 372 11.21 4.83 13.64
C LEU A 372 12.13 4.14 12.62
N ALA A 373 11.61 3.24 11.80
CA ALA A 373 12.40 2.62 10.74
C ALA A 373 12.87 3.65 9.69
N VAL A 374 12.03 4.60 9.30
CA VAL A 374 12.42 5.76 8.47
C VAL A 374 13.46 6.63 9.20
N THR A 375 13.37 6.79 10.52
CA THR A 375 14.40 7.50 11.31
C THR A 375 15.74 6.77 11.21
N ALA A 376 15.77 5.43 11.23
CA ALA A 376 17.00 4.67 11.05
C ALA A 376 17.68 4.93 9.68
N VAL A 377 16.92 5.20 8.61
CA VAL A 377 17.47 5.65 7.33
C VAL A 377 18.24 6.96 7.49
N TYR A 378 17.69 7.92 8.21
CA TYR A 378 18.39 9.19 8.49
C TYR A 378 19.63 8.99 9.38
N ASP A 379 19.59 8.03 10.30
CA ASP A 379 20.74 7.70 11.15
C ASP A 379 21.88 7.11 10.31
N VAL A 380 21.59 6.23 9.35
CA VAL A 380 22.57 5.73 8.36
C VAL A 380 23.20 6.88 7.59
N LEU A 381 22.39 7.79 7.04
CA LEU A 381 22.89 8.93 6.27
C LEU A 381 23.82 9.87 7.07
N LYS A 382 23.61 9.97 8.40
CA LYS A 382 24.39 10.81 9.33
C LYS A 382 25.58 10.08 9.97
N ALA A 383 25.59 8.74 9.93
CA ALA A 383 26.60 7.94 10.64
C ALA A 383 28.02 8.27 10.16
N LYS A 384 28.98 8.16 11.09
CA LYS A 384 30.41 8.32 10.80
C LYS A 384 31.00 6.96 10.37
N THR A 385 30.66 6.53 9.15
CA THR A 385 31.13 5.30 8.56
C THR A 385 31.33 5.48 7.04
N THR A 386 31.82 4.47 6.34
CA THR A 386 32.16 4.56 4.92
C THR A 386 30.93 4.67 4.01
N PRO A 387 31.01 5.30 2.83
CA PRO A 387 29.95 5.31 1.86
C PRO A 387 29.45 3.91 1.47
N ALA A 388 30.37 2.94 1.31
CA ALA A 388 30.02 1.55 1.03
C ALA A 388 29.08 0.95 2.09
N THR A 389 29.39 1.15 3.38
CA THR A 389 28.56 0.68 4.48
C THR A 389 27.18 1.32 4.49
N LYS A 390 27.10 2.64 4.26
CA LYS A 390 25.83 3.37 4.19
C LYS A 390 24.96 2.90 3.03
N LEU A 391 25.53 2.75 1.84
CA LEU A 391 24.79 2.27 0.67
C LEU A 391 24.27 0.85 0.88
N ALA A 392 25.09 -0.04 1.43
CA ALA A 392 24.68 -1.41 1.75
C ALA A 392 23.53 -1.46 2.77
N LEU A 393 23.55 -0.60 3.81
CA LEU A 393 22.47 -0.50 4.79
C LEU A 393 21.18 0.05 4.15
N LEU A 394 21.28 1.06 3.29
CA LEU A 394 20.11 1.64 2.62
C LEU A 394 19.46 0.62 1.68
N ASP A 395 20.25 -0.14 0.91
CA ASP A 395 19.76 -1.23 0.06
C ASP A 395 19.13 -2.36 0.91
N ASP A 396 19.72 -2.70 2.06
CA ASP A 396 19.17 -3.73 2.97
C ASP A 396 17.83 -3.29 3.59
N PHE A 397 17.73 -2.03 4.06
CA PHE A 397 16.48 -1.49 4.64
C PHE A 397 15.37 -1.32 3.59
N ASP A 398 15.75 -1.07 2.34
CA ASP A 398 14.78 -0.88 1.24
C ASP A 398 14.07 -2.19 0.87
N ARG A 399 14.63 -3.35 1.21
CA ARG A 399 13.94 -4.65 1.12
C ARG A 399 12.62 -4.67 1.91
N VAL A 400 12.49 -3.81 2.92
CA VAL A 400 11.28 -3.65 3.74
C VAL A 400 10.55 -2.35 3.40
N LEU A 401 11.26 -1.23 3.32
CA LEU A 401 10.64 0.09 3.14
C LEU A 401 10.13 0.30 1.70
N GLY A 402 10.82 -0.24 0.69
CA GLY A 402 10.45 -0.13 -0.72
C GLY A 402 10.42 1.29 -1.25
N LEU A 403 11.37 2.14 -0.83
CA LEU A 403 11.45 3.55 -1.20
C LEU A 403 12.35 3.81 -2.42
N ASP A 404 13.14 2.82 -2.86
CA ASP A 404 14.07 2.89 -4.01
C ASP A 404 15.01 4.11 -3.99
N ILE A 405 15.44 4.53 -2.80
CA ILE A 405 16.24 5.77 -2.64
C ILE A 405 17.59 5.65 -3.36
N VAL A 406 18.24 4.49 -3.25
CA VAL A 406 19.54 4.23 -3.89
C VAL A 406 19.37 4.09 -5.41
N GLY A 407 18.32 3.41 -5.87
CA GLY A 407 17.99 3.29 -7.29
C GLY A 407 17.67 4.65 -7.94
N ALA A 408 16.88 5.48 -7.27
CA ALA A 408 16.58 6.84 -7.73
C ALA A 408 17.84 7.72 -7.83
N ALA A 409 18.74 7.63 -6.84
CA ALA A 409 20.02 8.35 -6.88
C ALA A 409 20.93 7.85 -7.99
N LYS A 410 21.00 6.54 -8.25
CA LYS A 410 21.76 5.97 -9.38
C LYS A 410 21.21 6.46 -10.72
N LYS A 411 19.88 6.44 -10.92
CA LYS A 411 19.25 6.97 -12.13
C LYS A 411 19.60 8.45 -12.36
N GLN A 412 19.61 9.25 -11.29
CA GLN A 412 19.99 10.65 -11.37
C GLN A 412 21.47 10.82 -11.73
N LEU A 413 22.36 10.01 -11.14
CA LEU A 413 23.80 10.05 -11.46
C LEU A 413 24.06 9.69 -12.93
N ASP A 414 23.37 8.69 -13.45
CA ASP A 414 23.52 8.27 -14.84
C ASP A 414 22.99 9.34 -15.81
N ALA A 415 21.88 10.00 -15.46
CA ALA A 415 21.38 11.14 -16.23
C ALA A 415 22.36 12.32 -16.24
N GLU A 416 22.97 12.65 -15.08
CA GLU A 416 24.00 13.69 -14.99
C GLU A 416 25.23 13.37 -15.86
N LYS A 417 25.71 12.09 -15.83
CA LYS A 417 26.83 11.64 -16.67
C LYS A 417 26.50 11.75 -18.16
N LYS A 418 25.34 11.27 -18.55
CA LYS A 418 24.89 11.34 -19.94
C LYS A 418 24.77 12.79 -20.44
N ALA A 419 24.22 13.67 -19.64
CA ALA A 419 24.11 15.09 -19.97
C ALA A 419 25.52 15.74 -20.10
N ALA A 420 26.47 15.36 -19.25
CA ALA A 420 27.85 15.84 -19.33
C ALA A 420 28.56 15.31 -20.60
N GLU A 421 28.36 14.04 -20.96
CA GLU A 421 28.89 13.44 -22.19
C GLU A 421 28.31 14.10 -23.46
N GLU A 422 26.99 14.35 -23.47
CA GLU A 422 26.31 15.04 -24.56
C GLU A 422 26.83 16.47 -24.71
N ALA A 423 26.97 17.23 -23.61
CA ALA A 423 27.55 18.55 -23.61
C ALA A 423 29.01 18.54 -24.13
N ALA A 424 29.84 17.60 -23.64
CA ALA A 424 31.24 17.46 -24.08
C ALA A 424 31.37 17.07 -25.55
N SER A 425 30.34 16.43 -26.15
CA SER A 425 30.31 16.05 -27.56
C SER A 425 29.84 17.17 -28.49
N ASP A 426 29.21 18.22 -27.94
CA ASP A 426 28.71 19.36 -28.72
C ASP A 426 29.88 20.14 -29.35
N PRO A 427 29.95 20.25 -30.70
CA PRO A 427 30.98 21.00 -31.36
C PRO A 427 31.12 22.44 -30.91
N PHE A 428 29.99 23.09 -30.55
CA PHE A 428 29.97 24.45 -30.05
C PHE A 428 30.57 24.57 -28.65
N ILE A 429 30.26 23.64 -27.76
CA ILE A 429 30.84 23.57 -26.40
C ILE A 429 32.36 23.31 -26.47
N ARG A 430 32.79 22.38 -27.34
CA ARG A 430 34.23 22.12 -27.57
C ARG A 430 34.98 23.37 -28.05
N GLU A 431 34.38 24.09 -29.01
CA GLU A 431 34.96 25.36 -29.49
C GLU A 431 35.11 26.37 -28.35
N ILE A 432 34.09 26.48 -27.49
CA ILE A 432 34.15 27.40 -26.31
C ILE A 432 35.25 26.94 -25.35
N GLU A 433 35.37 25.69 -25.01
CA GLU A 433 36.39 25.17 -24.09
C GLU A 433 37.81 25.35 -24.66
N ASP A 434 37.99 25.07 -25.95
CA ASP A 434 39.27 25.33 -26.64
C ASP A 434 39.65 26.80 -26.61
N MET A 435 38.69 27.73 -26.84
CA MET A 435 38.93 29.15 -26.75
C MET A 435 39.24 29.62 -25.30
N ILE A 436 38.61 29.03 -24.31
CA ILE A 436 38.89 29.29 -22.88
C ILE A 436 40.31 28.80 -22.54
N ALA A 437 40.72 27.62 -23.02
CA ALA A 437 42.07 27.11 -22.84
C ALA A 437 43.12 28.00 -23.51
N GLN A 438 42.88 28.45 -24.75
CA GLN A 438 43.74 29.42 -25.45
C GLN A 438 43.85 30.74 -24.68
N ARG A 439 42.74 31.26 -24.16
CA ARG A 439 42.73 32.49 -23.32
C ARG A 439 43.55 32.30 -22.05
N ALA A 440 43.45 31.14 -21.39
CA ALA A 440 44.25 30.86 -20.20
C ALA A 440 45.75 30.78 -20.53
N ALA A 441 46.10 30.17 -21.64
CA ALA A 441 47.50 30.14 -22.14
C ALA A 441 48.02 31.53 -22.46
N ALA A 442 47.23 32.40 -23.13
CA ALA A 442 47.56 33.79 -23.41
C ALA A 442 47.82 34.58 -22.14
N LYS A 443 46.92 34.47 -21.13
CA LYS A 443 47.12 35.11 -19.80
C LYS A 443 48.44 34.63 -19.14
N LYS A 444 48.74 33.33 -19.19
CA LYS A 444 49.99 32.79 -18.63
C LYS A 444 51.26 33.32 -19.35
N ALA A 445 51.15 33.52 -20.66
CA ALA A 445 52.17 34.13 -21.47
C ALA A 445 52.26 35.67 -21.33
N LYS A 446 51.39 36.31 -20.55
CA LYS A 446 51.21 37.76 -20.38
C LYS A 446 50.79 38.48 -21.66
N ASP A 447 50.21 37.76 -22.63
CA ASP A 447 49.57 38.31 -23.82
C ASP A 447 48.10 38.66 -23.51
N TYR A 448 47.93 39.80 -22.88
CA TYR A 448 46.60 40.26 -22.46
C TYR A 448 45.75 40.73 -23.66
N ALA A 449 46.40 41.16 -24.76
CA ALA A 449 45.69 41.58 -25.96
C ALA A 449 44.96 40.40 -26.60
N LEU A 450 45.68 39.27 -26.76
CA LEU A 450 45.06 38.02 -27.26
C LEU A 450 43.97 37.48 -26.30
N ALA A 451 44.23 37.54 -24.99
CA ALA A 451 43.24 37.09 -24.00
C ALA A 451 41.92 37.89 -24.06
N ASP A 452 41.99 39.21 -24.30
CA ASP A 452 40.85 40.11 -24.45
C ASP A 452 40.11 39.86 -25.79
N GLN A 453 40.85 39.65 -26.89
CA GLN A 453 40.27 39.28 -28.17
C GLN A 453 39.45 37.96 -28.08
N ILE A 454 39.98 36.96 -27.42
CA ILE A 454 39.29 35.67 -27.23
C ILE A 454 38.05 35.87 -26.37
N ARG A 455 38.12 36.71 -25.32
CA ARG A 455 36.98 37.04 -24.49
C ARG A 455 35.87 37.71 -25.30
N GLN A 456 36.22 38.67 -26.16
CA GLN A 456 35.24 39.34 -27.00
C GLN A 456 34.60 38.37 -28.00
N ALA A 457 35.40 37.50 -28.64
CA ALA A 457 34.90 36.51 -29.58
C ALA A 457 33.91 35.52 -28.90
N LEU A 458 34.15 35.13 -27.64
CA LEU A 458 33.24 34.34 -26.85
C LEU A 458 31.95 35.11 -26.52
N THR A 459 32.09 36.40 -26.16
CA THR A 459 30.92 37.26 -25.89
C THR A 459 30.06 37.45 -27.15
N ASP A 460 30.67 37.59 -28.33
CA ASP A 460 29.97 37.73 -29.61
C ASP A 460 29.22 36.42 -29.99
N LYS A 461 29.66 35.27 -29.48
CA LYS A 461 28.99 33.96 -29.58
C LYS A 461 27.94 33.73 -28.48
N GLY A 462 27.60 34.73 -27.67
CA GLY A 462 26.63 34.61 -26.59
C GLY A 462 27.17 33.96 -25.32
N VAL A 463 28.50 33.83 -25.17
CA VAL A 463 29.14 33.19 -24.01
C VAL A 463 29.65 34.24 -23.03
N THR A 464 29.16 34.17 -21.79
CA THR A 464 29.63 35.04 -20.70
C THR A 464 30.64 34.32 -19.82
N LEU A 465 31.86 34.89 -19.66
CA LEU A 465 32.92 34.31 -18.85
C LEU A 465 32.95 34.90 -17.44
N ILE A 466 33.17 34.04 -16.45
CA ILE A 466 33.35 34.39 -15.03
C ILE A 466 34.68 33.79 -14.57
N ASP A 467 35.67 34.65 -14.33
CA ASP A 467 36.97 34.27 -13.79
C ASP A 467 36.85 33.99 -12.27
N THR A 468 37.27 32.81 -11.83
CA THR A 468 37.31 32.38 -10.42
C THR A 468 38.74 31.96 -10.03
N PRO A 469 39.06 31.89 -8.73
CA PRO A 469 40.34 31.34 -8.27
C PRO A 469 40.64 29.91 -8.74
N GLN A 470 39.60 29.12 -9.06
CA GLN A 470 39.67 27.73 -9.50
C GLN A 470 39.68 27.60 -11.03
N GLY A 471 39.58 28.71 -11.79
CA GLY A 471 39.54 28.72 -13.26
C GLY A 471 38.41 29.60 -13.80
N THR A 472 38.28 29.65 -15.12
CA THR A 472 37.22 30.40 -15.82
C THR A 472 35.97 29.54 -15.96
N LYS A 473 34.84 29.99 -15.43
CA LYS A 473 33.51 29.43 -15.69
C LYS A 473 32.81 30.22 -16.79
N TYR A 474 31.81 29.61 -17.44
CA TYR A 474 31.05 30.29 -18.48
C TYR A 474 29.56 29.93 -18.43
N THR A 475 28.76 30.79 -19.04
CA THR A 475 27.33 30.53 -19.33
C THR A 475 27.06 30.84 -20.79
N VAL A 476 26.26 30.03 -21.46
CA VAL A 476 25.76 30.27 -22.82
C VAL A 476 24.38 30.91 -22.66
N ASN A 477 24.17 32.09 -23.29
CA ASN A 477 22.91 32.85 -23.22
C ASN A 477 21.95 32.46 -24.32
#